data_deaf5cf921d85a9d6083a5da50ec42f4
#
_entry.id   deaf5cf921d85a9d6083a5da50ec42f4
#
_cell.length_a   1.000
_cell.length_b   1.000
_cell.length_c   1.000
_cell.angle_alpha   90.00
_cell.angle_beta   90.00
_cell.angle_gamma   90.00
#
_symmetry.space_group_name_H-M   'P 1'
#
loop_
_entity.id
_entity.type
_entity.pdbx_description
1 polymer ?
#
loop_
_entity_poly.entity_id
_entity_poly.type
_entity_poly.pdbx_seq_one_letter_code
_entity_poly.pdbx_strand_id
1 'polypeptide(L)'
;LAWRLRDKTSRLAHWFTVTGTNGKTTTVQLLTAMLNQGGIKAEACGNIGKPILDAIRDPEGFDALVVELSSFQLHYLGQIFPFSSAVLNLADDHLDWHGGFEQYKAAKAKVYENTVAACVYNVMDKSTESMVEDADVIDGARAIGFTLGIPGRSQVGYVEDILCDRAFLDDRANNAIEIATLEDLSEIGVLTPHLMAN
;
A
#
# COMPACT_ATOMS: atom_id res chain seq x y z
N LEU A 1 -0.68 16.00 -12.30
CA LEU A 1 0.16 16.19 -13.49
C LEU A 1 0.84 14.88 -13.90
N ALA A 2 1.61 14.22 -13.02
CA ALA A 2 2.33 12.99 -13.32
C ALA A 2 1.42 11.91 -13.94
N TRP A 3 0.26 11.66 -13.31
CA TRP A 3 -0.71 10.70 -13.82
C TRP A 3 -1.14 10.98 -15.27
N ARG A 4 -1.37 12.24 -15.63
CA ARG A 4 -1.75 12.63 -17.00
C ARG A 4 -0.62 12.54 -18.01
N LEU A 5 0.63 12.57 -17.55
CA LEU A 5 1.81 12.48 -18.43
C LEU A 5 2.25 11.04 -18.68
N ARG A 6 1.83 10.06 -17.85
CA ARG A 6 2.25 8.66 -17.98
C ARG A 6 1.95 8.03 -19.33
N ASP A 7 0.84 8.45 -19.98
CA ASP A 7 0.43 7.92 -21.28
C ASP A 7 1.38 8.36 -22.44
N LYS A 8 2.31 9.27 -22.14
CA LYS A 8 3.34 9.75 -23.09
C LYS A 8 4.70 9.10 -22.85
N THR A 9 4.77 8.14 -21.94
CA THR A 9 5.98 7.41 -21.61
C THR A 9 6.13 6.16 -22.48
N SER A 10 7.34 5.63 -22.57
CA SER A 10 7.63 4.41 -23.33
C SER A 10 6.99 3.15 -22.73
N ARG A 11 6.63 3.19 -21.45
CA ARG A 11 6.09 2.06 -20.69
C ARG A 11 5.04 2.55 -19.69
N LEU A 12 3.87 1.93 -19.72
CA LEU A 12 2.78 2.26 -18.79
C LEU A 12 2.94 1.47 -17.49
N ALA A 13 3.52 2.11 -16.47
CA ALA A 13 3.72 1.49 -15.17
C ALA A 13 2.41 1.34 -14.37
N HIS A 14 2.25 0.22 -13.67
CA HIS A 14 1.26 0.08 -12.61
C HIS A 14 1.66 0.91 -11.38
N TRP A 15 0.73 1.66 -10.82
CA TRP A 15 0.98 2.43 -9.60
C TRP A 15 0.49 1.69 -8.37
N PHE A 16 1.39 1.48 -7.42
CA PHE A 16 1.10 0.98 -6.08
C PHE A 16 1.25 2.15 -5.11
N THR A 17 0.15 2.62 -4.55
CA THR A 17 0.16 3.82 -3.71
C THR A 17 0.12 3.45 -2.24
N VAL A 18 0.99 4.06 -1.44
CA VAL A 18 1.12 3.77 -0.01
C VAL A 18 1.04 5.06 0.80
N THR A 19 0.17 5.07 1.81
CA THR A 19 0.10 6.12 2.81
C THR A 19 -0.05 5.54 4.23
N GLY A 20 -0.04 6.38 5.22
CA GLY A 20 -0.13 6.04 6.65
C GLY A 20 0.51 7.15 7.48
N THR A 21 0.37 7.12 8.77
CA THR A 21 1.14 8.00 9.65
C THR A 21 2.58 7.52 9.72
N ASN A 22 2.79 6.22 9.96
CA ASN A 22 4.10 5.58 10.10
C ASN A 22 4.27 4.43 9.10
N GLY A 23 5.52 3.99 8.87
CA GLY A 23 5.87 2.79 8.10
C GLY A 23 5.92 2.97 6.58
N LYS A 24 5.41 4.06 6.02
CA LYS A 24 5.33 4.30 4.57
C LYS A 24 6.62 4.00 3.81
N THR A 25 7.72 4.60 4.23
CA THR A 25 9.03 4.50 3.57
C THR A 25 9.53 3.04 3.57
N THR A 26 9.44 2.37 4.71
CA THR A 26 9.83 0.96 4.84
C THR A 26 9.00 0.08 3.92
N THR A 27 7.68 0.22 3.95
CA THR A 27 6.77 -0.56 3.09
C THR A 27 7.05 -0.32 1.61
N VAL A 28 7.25 0.94 1.20
CA VAL A 28 7.57 1.28 -0.19
C VAL A 28 8.90 0.66 -0.63
N GLN A 29 9.93 0.72 0.20
CA GLN A 29 11.23 0.13 -0.08
C GLN A 29 11.17 -1.40 -0.16
N LEU A 30 10.50 -2.05 0.81
CA LEU A 30 10.33 -3.51 0.81
C LEU A 30 9.54 -3.97 -0.42
N LEU A 31 8.41 -3.35 -0.72
CA LEU A 31 7.60 -3.71 -1.89
C LEU A 31 8.39 -3.52 -3.20
N THR A 32 9.15 -2.43 -3.32
CA THR A 32 9.99 -2.19 -4.49
C THR A 32 11.07 -3.28 -4.63
N ALA A 33 11.71 -3.65 -3.52
CA ALA A 33 12.72 -4.73 -3.51
C ALA A 33 12.11 -6.08 -3.91
N MET A 34 10.95 -6.43 -3.34
CA MET A 34 10.23 -7.68 -3.66
C MET A 34 9.83 -7.74 -5.14
N LEU A 35 9.29 -6.66 -5.70
CA LEU A 35 8.93 -6.60 -7.11
C LEU A 35 10.15 -6.78 -8.01
N ASN A 36 11.25 -6.09 -7.74
CA ASN A 36 12.50 -6.22 -8.50
C ASN A 36 13.08 -7.63 -8.38
N GLN A 37 13.05 -8.24 -7.20
CA GLN A 37 13.50 -9.62 -7.01
C GLN A 37 12.62 -10.61 -7.78
N GLY A 38 11.33 -10.31 -7.93
CA GLY A 38 10.39 -11.06 -8.75
C GLY A 38 10.48 -10.78 -10.25
N GLY A 39 11.46 -9.99 -10.71
CA GLY A 39 11.69 -9.68 -12.13
C GLY A 39 10.81 -8.56 -12.70
N ILE A 40 10.08 -7.84 -11.85
CA ILE A 40 9.26 -6.68 -12.23
C ILE A 40 10.11 -5.42 -12.03
N LYS A 41 10.41 -4.68 -13.08
CA LYS A 41 11.20 -3.44 -12.99
C LYS A 41 10.40 -2.37 -12.24
N ALA A 42 10.68 -2.21 -10.96
CA ALA A 42 9.98 -1.30 -10.06
C ALA A 42 10.86 -0.16 -9.54
N GLU A 43 10.24 1.00 -9.26
CA GLU A 43 10.90 2.17 -8.70
C GLU A 43 10.09 2.75 -7.54
N ALA A 44 10.78 3.04 -6.43
CA ALA A 44 10.23 3.78 -5.30
C ALA A 44 10.24 5.29 -5.58
N CYS A 45 9.11 5.96 -5.44
CA CYS A 45 9.02 7.38 -5.76
C CYS A 45 7.95 8.10 -4.93
N GLY A 46 7.85 9.41 -5.09
CA GLY A 46 6.80 10.21 -4.47
C GLY A 46 7.30 11.11 -3.36
N ASN A 47 6.81 10.89 -2.15
CA ASN A 47 7.24 11.66 -0.97
C ASN A 47 8.68 11.35 -0.55
N ILE A 48 9.20 10.23 -0.99
CA ILE A 48 10.58 9.77 -0.81
C ILE A 48 11.20 9.37 -2.16
N GLY A 49 12.51 9.22 -2.17
CA GLY A 49 13.25 8.72 -3.32
C GLY A 49 13.16 9.64 -4.55
N LYS A 50 12.95 9.05 -5.71
CA LYS A 50 12.85 9.78 -6.98
C LYS A 50 11.54 10.58 -7.05
N PRO A 51 11.54 11.85 -7.46
CA PRO A 51 10.29 12.56 -7.73
C PRO A 51 9.43 11.82 -8.77
N ILE A 52 8.12 11.76 -8.56
CA ILE A 52 7.21 11.01 -9.47
C ILE A 52 7.37 11.46 -10.94
N LEU A 53 7.56 12.76 -11.18
CA LEU A 53 7.74 13.28 -12.54
C LEU A 53 9.02 12.77 -13.19
N ASP A 54 10.08 12.56 -12.43
CA ASP A 54 11.34 12.03 -12.93
C ASP A 54 11.23 10.50 -13.17
N ALA A 55 10.51 9.80 -12.30
CA ALA A 55 10.24 8.38 -12.49
C ALA A 55 9.46 8.11 -13.79
N ILE A 56 8.39 8.87 -14.06
CA ILE A 56 7.61 8.68 -15.30
C ILE A 56 8.32 9.14 -16.58
N ARG A 57 9.36 9.97 -16.47
CA ARG A 57 10.17 10.44 -17.60
C ARG A 57 11.40 9.58 -17.87
N ASP A 58 11.61 8.56 -17.09
CA ASP A 58 12.73 7.64 -17.29
C ASP A 58 12.63 7.03 -18.71
N PRO A 59 13.68 7.14 -19.53
CA PRO A 59 13.62 6.71 -20.94
C PRO A 59 13.40 5.22 -21.11
N GLU A 60 13.82 4.41 -20.14
CA GLU A 60 13.58 2.96 -20.16
C GLU A 60 12.22 2.59 -19.56
N GLY A 61 11.64 3.48 -18.75
CA GLY A 61 10.41 3.25 -18.03
C GLY A 61 10.49 2.14 -16.97
N PHE A 62 9.38 1.93 -16.28
CA PHE A 62 9.20 0.92 -15.23
C PHE A 62 7.92 0.13 -15.48
N ASP A 63 7.85 -1.11 -14.97
CA ASP A 63 6.63 -1.91 -14.93
C ASP A 63 5.74 -1.48 -13.76
N ALA A 64 6.37 -1.07 -12.66
CA ALA A 64 5.70 -0.65 -11.45
C ALA A 64 6.33 0.62 -10.85
N LEU A 65 5.50 1.51 -10.34
CA LEU A 65 5.89 2.64 -9.49
C LEU A 65 5.27 2.43 -8.12
N VAL A 66 6.11 2.30 -7.10
CA VAL A 66 5.68 2.23 -5.70
C VAL A 66 5.74 3.63 -5.12
N VAL A 67 4.57 4.24 -4.96
CA VAL A 67 4.43 5.67 -4.74
C VAL A 67 4.09 5.96 -3.27
N GLU A 68 5.03 6.53 -2.53
CA GLU A 68 4.74 7.08 -1.21
C GLU A 68 3.95 8.38 -1.32
N LEU A 69 2.82 8.48 -0.64
CA LEU A 69 1.98 9.67 -0.62
C LEU A 69 1.77 10.19 0.81
N SER A 70 2.11 11.46 1.04
CA SER A 70 1.79 12.18 2.27
C SER A 70 0.32 12.64 2.27
N SER A 71 -0.20 12.98 3.46
CA SER A 71 -1.56 13.55 3.59
C SER A 71 -1.70 14.88 2.84
N PHE A 72 -0.62 15.66 2.77
CA PHE A 72 -0.59 16.92 2.02
C PHE A 72 -0.74 16.69 0.51
N GLN A 73 -0.01 15.70 -0.04
CA GLN A 73 -0.11 15.34 -1.45
C GLN A 73 -1.49 14.79 -1.79
N LEU A 74 -2.04 13.95 -0.92
CA LEU A 74 -3.38 13.36 -1.06
C LEU A 74 -4.48 14.43 -0.98
N HIS A 75 -4.32 15.45 -0.13
CA HIS A 75 -5.28 16.58 -0.06
C HIS A 75 -5.48 17.25 -1.41
N TYR A 76 -4.40 17.44 -2.17
CA TYR A 76 -4.41 18.05 -3.51
C TYR A 76 -4.44 17.03 -4.65
N LEU A 77 -4.61 15.74 -4.35
CA LEU A 77 -4.61 14.70 -5.37
C LEU A 77 -5.82 14.87 -6.29
N GLY A 78 -5.56 14.93 -7.60
CA GLY A 78 -6.60 14.77 -8.62
C GLY A 78 -6.87 13.32 -8.91
N GLN A 79 -7.74 13.04 -9.84
CA GLN A 79 -8.11 11.67 -10.22
C GLN A 79 -6.90 10.87 -10.72
N ILE A 80 -6.67 9.71 -10.11
CA ILE A 80 -5.72 8.68 -10.51
C ILE A 80 -6.43 7.32 -10.42
N PHE A 81 -5.87 6.29 -11.05
CA PHE A 81 -6.38 4.92 -11.02
C PHE A 81 -5.23 3.99 -10.62
N PRO A 82 -4.87 3.92 -9.33
CA PRO A 82 -3.78 3.06 -8.88
C PRO A 82 -4.17 1.59 -9.05
N PHE A 83 -3.18 0.74 -9.35
CA PHE A 83 -3.41 -0.70 -9.42
C PHE A 83 -3.78 -1.26 -8.05
N SER A 84 -3.03 -0.87 -7.02
CA SER A 84 -3.34 -1.18 -5.63
C SER A 84 -2.96 -0.02 -4.72
N SER A 85 -3.68 0.13 -3.61
CA SER A 85 -3.51 1.21 -2.64
C SER A 85 -3.47 0.69 -1.22
N ALA A 86 -2.64 1.26 -0.36
CA ALA A 86 -2.51 0.85 1.03
C ALA A 86 -2.56 2.03 2.00
N VAL A 87 -3.31 1.84 3.11
CA VAL A 87 -3.23 2.68 4.31
C VAL A 87 -2.73 1.82 5.46
N LEU A 88 -1.53 2.13 5.97
CA LEU A 88 -0.85 1.30 6.95
C LEU A 88 -1.38 1.50 8.37
N ASN A 89 -1.64 2.75 8.73
CA ASN A 89 -2.13 3.14 10.06
C ASN A 89 -2.51 4.62 10.08
N LEU A 90 -3.32 5.00 11.07
CA LEU A 90 -3.60 6.38 11.39
C LEU A 90 -3.29 6.66 12.88
N ALA A 91 -2.57 7.75 13.12
CA ALA A 91 -2.38 8.34 14.43
C ALA A 91 -2.41 9.86 14.28
N ASP A 92 -2.54 10.58 15.38
CA ASP A 92 -2.55 12.03 15.38
C ASP A 92 -1.26 12.58 14.78
N ASP A 93 -1.40 13.32 13.68
CA ASP A 93 -0.29 13.97 12.98
C ASP A 93 -0.82 15.10 12.10
N HIS A 94 -0.14 16.24 12.10
CA HIS A 94 -0.49 17.42 11.29
C HIS A 94 -1.96 17.87 11.42
N LEU A 95 -2.59 17.69 12.59
CA LEU A 95 -4.01 18.00 12.81
C LEU A 95 -4.32 19.48 12.69
N ASP A 96 -3.38 20.34 13.10
CA ASP A 96 -3.44 21.79 12.96
C ASP A 96 -3.55 22.22 11.49
N TRP A 97 -2.81 21.58 10.59
CA TRP A 97 -2.86 21.88 9.17
C TRP A 97 -4.15 21.37 8.51
N HIS A 98 -4.61 20.19 8.86
CA HIS A 98 -5.79 19.58 8.27
C HIS A 98 -7.11 20.12 8.84
N GLY A 99 -7.07 20.76 10.03
CA GLY A 99 -8.26 21.22 10.74
C GLY A 99 -8.91 20.15 11.61
N GLY A 100 -8.17 19.06 11.93
CA GLY A 100 -8.59 17.99 12.83
C GLY A 100 -8.39 16.59 12.27
N PHE A 101 -8.66 15.58 13.12
CA PHE A 101 -8.42 14.18 12.78
C PHE A 101 -9.29 13.68 11.62
N GLU A 102 -10.57 14.06 11.58
CA GLU A 102 -11.48 13.61 10.52
C GLU A 102 -11.06 14.14 9.14
N GLN A 103 -10.57 15.38 9.07
CA GLN A 103 -10.06 15.97 7.82
C GLN A 103 -8.74 15.31 7.40
N TYR A 104 -7.87 14.97 8.36
CA TYR A 104 -6.65 14.21 8.11
C TYR A 104 -6.96 12.79 7.59
N LYS A 105 -7.89 12.08 8.24
CA LYS A 105 -8.41 10.79 7.81
C LYS A 105 -8.98 10.87 6.40
N ALA A 106 -9.87 11.83 6.14
CA ALA A 106 -10.47 12.03 4.83
C ALA A 106 -9.43 12.33 3.74
N ALA A 107 -8.39 13.11 4.05
CA ALA A 107 -7.30 13.36 3.11
C ALA A 107 -6.56 12.07 2.74
N LYS A 108 -6.28 11.19 3.72
CA LYS A 108 -5.61 9.91 3.46
C LYS A 108 -6.51 8.89 2.76
N ALA A 109 -7.81 8.89 3.03
CA ALA A 109 -8.77 7.98 2.40
C ALA A 109 -8.81 8.12 0.87
N LYS A 110 -8.48 9.29 0.33
CA LYS A 110 -8.36 9.52 -1.13
C LYS A 110 -7.39 8.58 -1.83
N VAL A 111 -6.46 7.94 -1.10
CA VAL A 111 -5.54 6.98 -1.71
C VAL A 111 -6.28 5.80 -2.32
N TYR A 112 -7.45 5.44 -1.80
CA TYR A 112 -8.26 4.32 -2.27
C TYR A 112 -9.14 4.66 -3.48
N GLU A 113 -9.40 5.96 -3.72
CA GLU A 113 -10.27 6.37 -4.82
C GLU A 113 -9.81 5.80 -6.17
N ASN A 114 -10.76 5.19 -6.90
CA ASN A 114 -10.55 4.56 -8.21
C ASN A 114 -9.48 3.43 -8.21
N THR A 115 -9.16 2.81 -7.08
CA THR A 115 -8.26 1.65 -7.04
C THR A 115 -8.80 0.51 -7.87
N VAL A 116 -7.94 -0.13 -8.68
CA VAL A 116 -8.35 -1.10 -9.70
C VAL A 116 -8.39 -2.54 -9.17
N ALA A 117 -7.40 -2.96 -8.38
CA ALA A 117 -7.24 -4.36 -7.98
C ALA A 117 -7.46 -4.60 -6.47
N ALA A 118 -6.76 -3.85 -5.61
CA ALA A 118 -6.83 -4.10 -4.17
C ALA A 118 -6.61 -2.85 -3.32
N CYS A 119 -7.45 -2.68 -2.31
CA CYS A 119 -7.28 -1.73 -1.21
C CYS A 119 -6.79 -2.49 0.02
N VAL A 120 -5.56 -2.19 0.44
CA VAL A 120 -4.90 -2.86 1.58
C VAL A 120 -5.08 -2.02 2.83
N TYR A 121 -5.56 -2.61 3.92
CA TYR A 121 -5.85 -1.92 5.17
C TYR A 121 -5.39 -2.70 6.40
N ASN A 122 -5.15 -2.00 7.49
CA ASN A 122 -4.76 -2.58 8.78
C ASN A 122 -5.99 -2.99 9.57
N VAL A 123 -6.20 -4.29 9.77
CA VAL A 123 -7.33 -4.84 10.54
C VAL A 123 -7.31 -4.37 12.01
N MET A 124 -6.14 -4.07 12.55
CA MET A 124 -5.98 -3.62 13.94
C MET A 124 -6.29 -2.12 14.12
N ASP A 125 -6.46 -1.37 13.03
CA ASP A 125 -6.78 0.06 13.04
C ASP A 125 -8.17 0.30 12.42
N LYS A 126 -9.16 0.52 13.27
CA LYS A 126 -10.55 0.73 12.87
C LYS A 126 -10.75 1.92 11.92
N SER A 127 -9.86 2.91 11.97
CA SER A 127 -9.92 4.02 11.05
C SER A 127 -9.62 3.59 9.62
N THR A 128 -8.63 2.69 9.43
CA THR A 128 -8.31 2.17 8.09
C THR A 128 -9.39 1.24 7.55
N GLU A 129 -10.05 0.46 8.43
CA GLU A 129 -11.19 -0.39 8.08
C GLU A 129 -12.35 0.47 7.56
N SER A 130 -12.77 1.51 8.29
CA SER A 130 -13.83 2.39 7.82
C SER A 130 -13.48 3.13 6.53
N MET A 131 -12.20 3.47 6.31
CA MET A 131 -11.77 4.12 5.07
C MET A 131 -11.91 3.20 3.85
N VAL A 132 -11.63 1.90 4.00
CA VAL A 132 -11.77 0.95 2.89
C VAL A 132 -13.23 0.59 2.62
N GLU A 133 -14.07 0.56 3.65
CA GLU A 133 -15.52 0.33 3.51
C GLU A 133 -16.22 1.47 2.74
N ASP A 134 -15.79 2.71 3.00
CA ASP A 134 -16.35 3.91 2.37
C ASP A 134 -15.70 4.26 1.01
N ALA A 135 -14.72 3.47 0.55
CA ALA A 135 -13.92 3.80 -0.63
C ALA A 135 -14.71 3.65 -1.95
N ASP A 136 -14.66 4.67 -2.80
CA ASP A 136 -15.15 4.61 -4.18
C ASP A 136 -14.06 4.01 -5.09
N VAL A 137 -14.22 2.75 -5.44
CA VAL A 137 -13.23 1.94 -6.18
C VAL A 137 -13.78 1.44 -7.51
N ILE A 138 -12.90 0.92 -8.36
CA ILE A 138 -13.32 0.27 -9.60
C ILE A 138 -13.95 -1.09 -9.30
N ASP A 139 -15.02 -1.44 -10.04
CA ASP A 139 -15.72 -2.72 -9.90
C ASP A 139 -14.75 -3.89 -9.98
N GLY A 140 -14.79 -4.76 -8.97
CA GLY A 140 -13.90 -5.91 -8.85
C GLY A 140 -12.67 -5.67 -7.97
N ALA A 141 -12.39 -4.42 -7.55
CA ALA A 141 -11.36 -4.16 -6.55
C ALA A 141 -11.73 -4.82 -5.20
N ARG A 142 -10.71 -5.35 -4.52
CA ARG A 142 -10.89 -6.14 -3.30
C ARG A 142 -10.33 -5.41 -2.09
N ALA A 143 -11.03 -5.48 -0.96
CA ALA A 143 -10.46 -5.12 0.34
C ALA A 143 -9.60 -6.29 0.86
N ILE A 144 -8.33 -6.01 1.15
CA ILE A 144 -7.36 -6.97 1.67
C ILE A 144 -6.83 -6.46 3.01
N GLY A 145 -7.15 -7.19 4.07
CA GLY A 145 -6.67 -6.85 5.41
C GLY A 145 -5.27 -7.41 5.68
N PHE A 146 -4.47 -6.70 6.46
CA PHE A 146 -3.29 -7.26 7.10
C PHE A 146 -3.37 -7.12 8.62
N THR A 147 -2.79 -8.07 9.35
CA THR A 147 -2.82 -8.11 10.81
C THR A 147 -1.59 -8.81 11.38
N LEU A 148 -1.21 -8.47 12.61
CA LEU A 148 -0.23 -9.23 13.38
C LEU A 148 -0.83 -10.45 14.10
N GLY A 149 -2.14 -10.62 14.02
CA GLY A 149 -2.87 -11.77 14.57
C GLY A 149 -3.27 -12.77 13.49
N ILE A 150 -4.11 -13.73 13.89
CA ILE A 150 -4.62 -14.78 13.00
C ILE A 150 -5.47 -14.13 11.87
N PRO A 151 -5.13 -14.39 10.60
CA PRO A 151 -5.82 -13.79 9.48
C PRO A 151 -7.24 -14.37 9.31
N GLY A 152 -8.21 -13.49 9.16
CA GLY A 152 -9.53 -13.82 8.70
C GLY A 152 -9.57 -14.03 7.18
N ARG A 153 -10.77 -14.22 6.63
CA ARG A 153 -10.98 -14.31 5.19
C ARG A 153 -10.60 -13.00 4.50
N SER A 154 -9.87 -13.09 3.39
CA SER A 154 -9.31 -11.95 2.65
C SER A 154 -8.29 -11.13 3.44
N GLN A 155 -7.54 -11.80 4.33
CA GLN A 155 -6.50 -11.19 5.13
C GLN A 155 -5.18 -11.95 5.01
N VAL A 156 -4.08 -11.25 5.29
CA VAL A 156 -2.74 -11.78 5.52
C VAL A 156 -2.38 -11.51 6.97
N GLY A 157 -1.78 -12.47 7.65
CA GLY A 157 -1.44 -12.32 9.06
C GLY A 157 -0.66 -13.51 9.61
N TYR A 158 -0.46 -13.54 10.91
CA TYR A 158 0.40 -14.54 11.57
C TYR A 158 -0.42 -15.59 12.31
N VAL A 159 -0.03 -16.84 12.14
CA VAL A 159 -0.47 -17.96 12.99
C VAL A 159 0.79 -18.46 13.70
N GLU A 160 0.90 -18.15 14.98
CA GLU A 160 2.12 -18.37 15.76
C GLU A 160 3.33 -17.63 15.11
N ASP A 161 4.28 -18.36 14.57
CA ASP A 161 5.49 -17.86 13.91
C ASP A 161 5.43 -17.91 12.36
N ILE A 162 4.26 -18.24 11.80
CA ILE A 162 4.07 -18.41 10.36
C ILE A 162 3.26 -17.26 9.80
N LEU A 163 3.79 -16.55 8.81
CA LEU A 163 3.05 -15.59 7.99
C LEU A 163 2.18 -16.35 6.99
N CYS A 164 0.87 -16.14 7.07
CA CYS A 164 -0.13 -16.86 6.28
C CYS A 164 -0.94 -15.93 5.38
N ASP A 165 -1.18 -16.37 4.13
CA ASP A 165 -2.11 -15.77 3.20
C ASP A 165 -3.46 -16.48 3.22
N ARG A 166 -4.53 -15.71 3.46
CA ARG A 166 -5.93 -16.08 3.24
C ARG A 166 -6.66 -15.09 2.34
N ALA A 167 -5.92 -14.33 1.56
CA ALA A 167 -6.47 -13.30 0.69
C ALA A 167 -6.50 -13.71 -0.78
N PHE A 168 -5.44 -14.36 -1.26
CA PHE A 168 -5.23 -14.58 -2.70
C PHE A 168 -5.49 -16.02 -3.15
N LEU A 169 -6.03 -16.87 -2.28
CA LEU A 169 -6.42 -18.24 -2.60
C LEU A 169 -7.84 -18.31 -3.17
N ASP A 170 -8.08 -19.27 -4.07
CA ASP A 170 -9.42 -19.56 -4.56
C ASP A 170 -10.32 -20.05 -3.42
N ASP A 171 -9.85 -21.00 -2.61
CA ASP A 171 -10.55 -21.54 -1.42
C ASP A 171 -10.10 -20.86 -0.11
N ARG A 172 -9.99 -19.52 -0.12
CA ARG A 172 -9.62 -18.73 1.07
C ARG A 172 -10.60 -18.84 2.25
N ALA A 173 -11.76 -19.43 2.03
CA ALA A 173 -12.73 -19.68 3.09
C ALA A 173 -12.25 -20.77 4.05
N ASN A 174 -11.61 -21.83 3.52
CA ASN A 174 -11.24 -23.04 4.26
C ASN A 174 -9.73 -23.21 4.40
N ASN A 175 -8.93 -22.56 3.54
CA ASN A 175 -7.50 -22.76 3.46
C ASN A 175 -6.71 -21.47 3.72
N ALA A 176 -5.47 -21.66 4.16
CA ALA A 176 -4.41 -20.65 4.20
C ALA A 176 -3.16 -21.23 3.57
N ILE A 177 -2.31 -20.38 3.00
CA ILE A 177 -0.98 -20.77 2.50
C ILE A 177 0.07 -20.10 3.38
N GLU A 178 1.06 -20.86 3.81
CA GLU A 178 2.26 -20.35 4.44
C GLU A 178 3.08 -19.55 3.42
N ILE A 179 3.46 -18.33 3.79
CA ILE A 179 4.32 -17.45 2.98
C ILE A 179 5.77 -17.56 3.45
N ALA A 180 5.98 -17.44 4.76
CA ALA A 180 7.31 -17.45 5.39
C ALA A 180 7.15 -17.67 6.90
N THR A 181 8.24 -18.07 7.56
CA THR A 181 8.35 -18.10 9.02
C THR A 181 8.96 -16.80 9.55
N LEU A 182 8.83 -16.54 10.86
CA LEU A 182 9.55 -15.43 11.50
C LEU A 182 11.08 -15.60 11.41
N GLU A 183 11.57 -16.84 11.35
CA GLU A 183 13.00 -17.13 11.14
C GLU A 183 13.45 -16.62 9.76
N ASP A 184 12.71 -16.96 8.69
CA ASP A 184 12.98 -16.46 7.34
C ASP A 184 12.95 -14.94 7.28
N LEU A 185 11.93 -14.31 7.91
CA LEU A 185 11.78 -12.86 7.93
C LEU A 185 12.88 -12.16 8.75
N SER A 186 13.52 -12.86 9.70
CA SER A 186 14.61 -12.29 10.50
C SER A 186 15.85 -11.94 9.68
N GLU A 187 16.00 -12.53 8.49
CA GLU A 187 17.06 -12.18 7.55
C GLU A 187 16.95 -10.76 7.00
N ILE A 188 15.73 -10.19 7.00
CA ILE A 188 15.48 -8.80 6.55
C ILE A 188 15.94 -7.78 7.59
N GLY A 189 15.99 -8.18 8.88
CA GLY A 189 16.41 -7.32 9.99
C GLY A 189 15.81 -7.73 11.33
N VAL A 190 15.99 -6.89 12.34
CA VAL A 190 15.39 -7.14 13.65
C VAL A 190 13.86 -7.01 13.56
N LEU A 191 13.17 -8.13 13.76
CA LEU A 191 11.71 -8.18 13.72
C LEU A 191 11.10 -7.42 14.90
N THR A 192 10.66 -6.23 14.65
CA THR A 192 9.81 -5.47 15.57
C THR A 192 8.35 -5.55 15.11
N PRO A 193 7.35 -5.36 16.00
CA PRO A 193 5.96 -5.32 15.58
C PRO A 193 5.69 -4.32 14.45
N HIS A 194 6.44 -3.21 14.43
CA HIS A 194 6.33 -2.22 13.35
C HIS A 194 6.87 -2.73 12.01
N LEU A 195 7.99 -3.46 12.01
CA LEU A 195 8.53 -4.04 10.77
C LEU A 195 7.63 -5.18 10.28
N MET A 196 7.12 -6.00 11.19
CA MET A 196 6.21 -7.10 10.84
C MET A 196 4.87 -6.62 10.27
N ALA A 197 4.43 -5.40 10.61
CA ALA A 197 3.21 -4.78 10.09
C ALA A 197 3.41 -4.04 8.75
N ASN A 198 4.65 -3.86 8.31
CA ASN A 198 5.00 -3.22 7.04
C ASN A 198 5.22 -4.25 5.93
#